data_ffc76ab83adcda0107ec4873dbc220fe
#
_entry.id   ffc76ab83adcda0107ec4873dbc220fe
#
_cell.length_a   1.000
_cell.length_b   1.000
_cell.length_c   1.000
_cell.angle_alpha   90.00
_cell.angle_beta   90.00
_cell.angle_gamma   90.00
#
_symmetry.space_group_name_H-M   'P 1'
#
loop_
_entity.id
_entity.type
_entity.pdbx_description
1 polymer ?
#
loop_
_entity_poly.entity_id
_entity_poly.type
_entity_poly.pdbx_seq_one_letter_code
_entity_poly.pdbx_strand_id
1 'polypeptide(L)'
;MSFVLRILLAVLIIFLVEFYFIKKIINAIHAFFPKADSKKVKRIIRIITAYINIYPLYLILAWFLSSQTRIDLPDTIWFHYFIVYPFWTCILIIIQSILILLLIDLLRIILFPFYKKHREKINLFSRKLTFILIAFFILYVPGRIIYDYFAVSIRIKEFNVHNLHPDLQGLKITFISDIQADKYTDRKRLDNFIEKVNSTNPDLVLIAGDLITSTPTYINLAAEMVGKINSKYGIYSCVGDHDHWSYRQDTKRSVREMTEALAKYNIKMIDNGKFDFKIGNADLRMTFITNTYVNRLTGQPLDTLLNSNGYDFKILVVHQSGDSLIQKAKSYNYNLFLAGHTHGGQVTFIFPYIKISPTMFETQYMRGDFYFDDMLMVINRGLGMSLVPFRYNSTPEVTVIVLNDKKQFSAK
;
A
#
# COMPACT_ATOMS: atom_id res chain seq x y z
N MET A 1 19.32 -19.40 -4.73
CA MET A 1 20.22 -18.26 -5.00
C MET A 1 20.57 -17.58 -3.68
N SER A 2 21.86 -17.42 -3.34
CA SER A 2 22.26 -16.84 -2.08
C SER A 2 21.79 -15.37 -1.96
N PHE A 3 21.59 -14.88 -0.74
CA PHE A 3 21.18 -13.49 -0.47
C PHE A 3 22.13 -12.47 -1.12
N VAL A 4 23.43 -12.70 -1.00
CA VAL A 4 24.47 -11.86 -1.62
C VAL A 4 24.32 -11.80 -3.15
N LEU A 5 24.07 -12.93 -3.80
CA LEU A 5 23.88 -12.97 -5.27
C LEU A 5 22.64 -12.20 -5.71
N ARG A 6 21.56 -12.21 -4.91
CA ARG A 6 20.34 -11.39 -5.18
C ARG A 6 20.66 -9.90 -5.11
N ILE A 7 21.43 -9.47 -4.11
CA ILE A 7 21.84 -8.05 -3.98
C ILE A 7 22.71 -7.65 -5.16
N LEU A 8 23.72 -8.45 -5.50
CA LEU A 8 24.62 -8.14 -6.62
C LEU A 8 23.86 -8.04 -7.94
N LEU A 9 22.91 -8.95 -8.17
CA LEU A 9 22.06 -8.92 -9.37
C LEU A 9 21.16 -7.66 -9.39
N ALA A 10 20.57 -7.30 -8.26
CA ALA A 10 19.74 -6.10 -8.15
C ALA A 10 20.56 -4.82 -8.43
N VAL A 11 21.75 -4.71 -7.86
CA VAL A 11 22.68 -3.60 -8.09
C VAL A 11 23.08 -3.53 -9.57
N LEU A 12 23.43 -4.66 -10.18
CA LEU A 12 23.76 -4.72 -11.60
C LEU A 12 22.57 -4.25 -12.49
N ILE A 13 21.35 -4.70 -12.18
CA ILE A 13 20.15 -4.29 -12.92
C ILE A 13 19.95 -2.77 -12.78
N ILE A 14 20.08 -2.22 -11.59
CA ILE A 14 19.92 -0.77 -11.35
C ILE A 14 20.95 0.00 -12.21
N PHE A 15 22.23 -0.39 -12.21
CA PHE A 15 23.25 0.26 -13.03
C PHE A 15 22.96 0.16 -14.54
N LEU A 16 22.50 -0.98 -15.04
CA LEU A 16 22.16 -1.14 -16.45
C LEU A 16 20.96 -0.24 -16.84
N VAL A 17 19.98 -0.16 -15.96
CA VAL A 17 18.78 0.69 -16.11
C VAL A 17 19.17 2.17 -16.12
N GLU A 18 20.00 2.62 -15.17
CA GLU A 18 20.51 3.98 -15.14
C GLU A 18 21.36 4.32 -16.36
N PHE A 19 22.26 3.44 -16.75
CA PHE A 19 23.12 3.64 -17.95
C PHE A 19 22.27 3.82 -19.21
N TYR A 20 21.27 2.96 -19.43
CA TYR A 20 20.34 3.08 -20.54
C TYR A 20 19.60 4.42 -20.50
N PHE A 21 19.05 4.79 -19.33
CA PHE A 21 18.30 6.03 -19.13
C PHE A 21 19.18 7.27 -19.40
N ILE A 22 20.41 7.30 -18.88
CA ILE A 22 21.38 8.37 -19.08
C ILE A 22 21.68 8.54 -20.58
N LYS A 23 21.92 7.45 -21.31
CA LYS A 23 22.13 7.49 -22.75
C LYS A 23 20.94 8.08 -23.50
N LYS A 24 19.71 7.71 -23.08
CA LYS A 24 18.48 8.21 -23.67
C LYS A 24 18.27 9.70 -23.42
N ILE A 25 18.45 10.16 -22.19
CA ILE A 25 18.25 11.58 -21.85
C ILE A 25 19.28 12.48 -22.51
N ILE A 26 20.56 12.09 -22.58
CA ILE A 26 21.58 12.87 -23.29
C ILE A 26 21.20 13.03 -24.77
N ASN A 27 20.82 11.94 -25.45
CA ASN A 27 20.41 11.99 -26.85
C ASN A 27 19.12 12.81 -27.06
N ALA A 28 18.21 12.76 -26.12
CA ALA A 28 16.95 13.51 -26.14
C ALA A 28 17.19 15.02 -25.97
N ILE A 29 18.06 15.42 -25.02
CA ILE A 29 18.45 16.82 -24.83
C ILE A 29 19.07 17.39 -26.09
N HIS A 30 20.02 16.70 -26.72
CA HIS A 30 20.64 17.19 -27.97
C HIS A 30 19.71 17.24 -29.15
N ALA A 31 18.71 16.35 -29.21
CA ALA A 31 17.69 16.40 -30.26
C ALA A 31 16.68 17.56 -30.07
N PHE A 32 16.42 17.95 -28.83
CA PHE A 32 15.52 19.05 -28.51
C PHE A 32 16.23 20.41 -28.50
N PHE A 33 17.46 20.44 -27.97
CA PHE A 33 18.34 21.61 -27.91
C PHE A 33 19.64 21.37 -28.69
N PRO A 34 19.66 21.52 -30.03
CA PRO A 34 20.82 21.20 -30.85
C PRO A 34 22.08 22.02 -30.54
N LYS A 35 21.90 23.23 -29.97
CA LYS A 35 23.01 24.14 -29.59
C LYS A 35 23.55 23.87 -28.18
N ALA A 36 23.02 22.89 -27.43
CA ALA A 36 23.49 22.59 -26.08
C ALA A 36 24.92 22.04 -26.10
N ASP A 37 25.79 22.58 -25.24
CA ASP A 37 27.16 22.09 -25.09
C ASP A 37 27.16 20.64 -24.53
N SER A 38 27.66 19.72 -25.33
CA SER A 38 27.69 18.30 -25.00
C SER A 38 28.54 18.00 -23.75
N LYS A 39 29.65 18.74 -23.53
CA LYS A 39 30.49 18.55 -22.35
C LYS A 39 29.77 18.99 -21.09
N LYS A 40 29.09 20.15 -21.15
CA LYS A 40 28.30 20.69 -20.04
C LYS A 40 27.11 19.77 -19.69
N VAL A 41 26.34 19.31 -20.68
CA VAL A 41 25.23 18.38 -20.48
C VAL A 41 25.70 17.08 -19.79
N LYS A 42 26.75 16.45 -20.33
CA LYS A 42 27.31 15.23 -19.74
C LYS A 42 27.85 15.44 -18.32
N ARG A 43 28.44 16.61 -18.03
CA ARG A 43 28.94 16.95 -16.68
C ARG A 43 27.78 17.08 -15.69
N ILE A 44 26.74 17.81 -16.05
CA ILE A 44 25.56 17.99 -15.19
C ILE A 44 24.91 16.63 -14.89
N ILE A 45 24.67 15.81 -15.90
CA ILE A 45 24.06 14.49 -15.72
C ILE A 45 24.92 13.60 -14.83
N ARG A 46 26.25 13.61 -14.97
CA ARG A 46 27.15 12.86 -14.08
C ARG A 46 27.06 13.32 -12.63
N ILE A 47 26.98 14.63 -12.39
CA ILE A 47 26.83 15.19 -11.04
C ILE A 47 25.49 14.72 -10.43
N ILE A 48 24.39 14.82 -11.18
CA ILE A 48 23.07 14.36 -10.72
C ILE A 48 23.09 12.86 -10.43
N THR A 49 23.64 12.05 -11.32
CA THR A 49 23.75 10.59 -11.12
C THR A 49 24.59 10.27 -9.87
N ALA A 50 25.74 10.92 -9.68
CA ALA A 50 26.56 10.72 -8.49
C ALA A 50 25.79 11.10 -7.19
N TYR A 51 25.07 12.21 -7.21
CA TYR A 51 24.26 12.66 -6.08
C TYR A 51 23.14 11.67 -5.72
N ILE A 52 22.40 11.18 -6.71
CA ILE A 52 21.31 10.21 -6.49
C ILE A 52 21.89 8.90 -5.90
N ASN A 53 23.04 8.47 -6.36
CA ASN A 53 23.69 7.24 -5.90
C ASN A 53 24.34 7.34 -4.50
N ILE A 54 24.32 8.49 -3.84
CA ILE A 54 24.77 8.61 -2.44
C ILE A 54 23.96 7.69 -1.52
N TYR A 55 22.64 7.62 -1.69
CA TYR A 55 21.77 6.82 -0.83
C TYR A 55 22.04 5.31 -0.92
N PRO A 56 22.03 4.66 -2.10
CA PRO A 56 22.36 3.24 -2.19
C PRO A 56 23.80 2.93 -1.77
N LEU A 57 24.77 3.83 -2.04
CA LEU A 57 26.13 3.66 -1.57
C LEU A 57 26.21 3.73 -0.04
N TYR A 58 25.49 4.65 0.58
CA TYR A 58 25.35 4.71 2.04
C TYR A 58 24.79 3.40 2.60
N LEU A 59 23.72 2.85 2.00
CA LEU A 59 23.12 1.59 2.46
C LEU A 59 24.11 0.41 2.33
N ILE A 60 24.83 0.31 1.22
CA ILE A 60 25.84 -0.73 1.00
C ILE A 60 26.98 -0.61 2.02
N LEU A 61 27.51 0.60 2.22
CA LEU A 61 28.57 0.84 3.18
C LEU A 61 28.13 0.55 4.61
N ALA A 62 26.96 1.03 5.00
CA ALA A 62 26.38 0.78 6.32
C ALA A 62 26.15 -0.73 6.56
N TRP A 63 25.74 -1.49 5.54
CA TRP A 63 25.60 -2.93 5.63
C TRP A 63 26.95 -3.65 5.81
N PHE A 64 28.00 -3.21 5.13
CA PHE A 64 29.34 -3.78 5.30
C PHE A 64 29.97 -3.46 6.66
N LEU A 65 29.72 -2.25 7.20
CA LEU A 65 30.28 -1.81 8.47
C LEU A 65 29.46 -2.26 9.70
N SER A 66 28.20 -2.61 9.51
CA SER A 66 27.31 -3.03 10.57
C SER A 66 27.40 -4.54 10.75
N SER A 67 27.71 -4.96 11.99
CA SER A 67 27.53 -6.37 12.40
C SER A 67 26.06 -6.76 12.60
N GLN A 68 25.14 -5.81 12.43
CA GLN A 68 23.71 -5.97 12.64
C GLN A 68 22.99 -6.19 11.30
N THR A 69 21.93 -6.98 11.34
CA THR A 69 21.08 -7.26 10.17
C THR A 69 20.22 -6.07 9.73
N ARG A 70 20.21 -4.98 10.50
CA ARG A 70 19.44 -3.78 10.23
C ARG A 70 20.34 -2.55 10.20
N ILE A 71 20.14 -1.73 9.17
CA ILE A 71 20.75 -0.41 9.05
C ILE A 71 19.72 0.61 9.53
N ASP A 72 20.01 1.29 10.62
CA ASP A 72 19.20 2.41 11.05
C ASP A 72 19.62 3.66 10.24
N LEU A 73 18.65 4.21 9.52
CA LEU A 73 18.86 5.46 8.80
C LEU A 73 18.98 6.63 9.77
N PRO A 74 19.81 7.64 9.46
CA PRO A 74 19.83 8.87 10.23
C PRO A 74 18.42 9.44 10.39
N ASP A 75 18.04 9.78 11.62
CA ASP A 75 16.69 10.27 11.94
C ASP A 75 16.54 11.77 11.75
N THR A 76 17.45 12.39 11.01
CA THR A 76 17.43 13.81 10.71
C THR A 76 16.52 14.10 9.52
N ILE A 77 15.65 15.08 9.66
CA ILE A 77 14.73 15.50 8.60
C ILE A 77 15.47 15.88 7.31
N TRP A 78 16.64 16.50 7.44
CA TRP A 78 17.48 16.91 6.30
C TRP A 78 17.99 15.72 5.48
N PHE A 79 18.38 14.59 6.15
CA PHE A 79 18.79 13.39 5.44
C PHE A 79 17.66 12.85 4.56
N HIS A 80 16.43 12.85 5.08
CA HIS A 80 15.27 12.39 4.31
C HIS A 80 14.97 13.32 3.14
N TYR A 81 14.90 14.65 3.36
CA TYR A 81 14.58 15.59 2.29
C TYR A 81 15.64 15.69 1.19
N PHE A 82 16.92 15.64 1.56
CA PHE A 82 17.98 15.85 0.58
C PHE A 82 18.63 14.55 0.05
N ILE A 83 18.45 13.41 0.70
CA ILE A 83 19.07 12.16 0.27
C ILE A 83 18.00 11.10 -0.10
N VAL A 84 17.09 10.79 0.84
CA VAL A 84 16.14 9.67 0.65
C VAL A 84 15.09 9.99 -0.40
N TYR A 85 14.38 11.13 -0.27
CA TYR A 85 13.32 11.49 -1.22
C TYR A 85 13.83 11.75 -2.65
N PRO A 86 14.94 12.48 -2.90
CA PRO A 86 15.47 12.65 -4.24
C PRO A 86 15.83 11.33 -4.91
N PHE A 87 16.49 10.41 -4.19
CA PHE A 87 16.81 9.08 -4.69
C PHE A 87 15.55 8.36 -5.16
N TRP A 88 14.57 8.18 -4.26
CA TRP A 88 13.35 7.45 -4.58
C TRP A 88 12.54 8.11 -5.71
N THR A 89 12.44 9.44 -5.72
CA THR A 89 11.75 10.18 -6.78
C THR A 89 12.42 9.94 -8.13
N CYS A 90 13.75 9.99 -8.21
CA CYS A 90 14.47 9.72 -9.44
C CYS A 90 14.35 8.28 -9.91
N ILE A 91 14.43 7.31 -8.99
CA ILE A 91 14.20 5.89 -9.32
C ILE A 91 12.80 5.67 -9.88
N LEU A 92 11.77 6.29 -9.30
CA LEU A 92 10.41 6.20 -9.83
C LEU A 92 10.29 6.80 -11.23
N ILE A 93 10.92 7.97 -11.48
CA ILE A 93 10.97 8.59 -12.81
C ILE A 93 11.63 7.65 -13.82
N ILE A 94 12.77 7.06 -13.43
CA ILE A 94 13.51 6.12 -14.28
C ILE A 94 12.64 4.90 -14.61
N ILE A 95 12.09 4.22 -13.59
CA ILE A 95 11.30 2.99 -13.78
C ILE A 95 10.04 3.28 -14.60
N GLN A 96 9.29 4.35 -14.28
CA GLN A 96 8.09 4.72 -15.04
C GLN A 96 8.40 5.05 -16.52
N SER A 97 9.56 5.69 -16.78
CA SER A 97 9.99 6.04 -18.13
C SER A 97 10.50 4.84 -18.92
N ILE A 98 11.28 3.97 -18.28
CA ILE A 98 12.09 2.97 -19.01
C ILE A 98 11.23 1.96 -19.76
N LEU A 99 10.10 1.52 -19.19
CA LEU A 99 9.21 0.57 -19.84
C LEU A 99 8.63 1.16 -21.14
N ILE A 100 8.28 2.45 -21.13
CA ILE A 100 7.78 3.15 -22.32
C ILE A 100 8.92 3.34 -23.32
N LEU A 101 10.12 3.70 -22.86
CA LEU A 101 11.28 3.88 -23.73
C LEU A 101 11.72 2.57 -24.39
N LEU A 102 11.68 1.45 -23.67
CA LEU A 102 11.94 0.12 -24.23
C LEU A 102 10.89 -0.27 -25.26
N LEU A 103 9.61 0.02 -25.02
CA LEU A 103 8.54 -0.20 -26.00
C LEU A 103 8.76 0.63 -27.26
N ILE A 104 9.13 1.91 -27.15
CA ILE A 104 9.47 2.77 -28.30
C ILE A 104 10.64 2.17 -29.08
N ASP A 105 11.69 1.70 -28.39
CA ASP A 105 12.83 1.09 -29.08
C ASP A 105 12.45 -0.21 -29.78
N LEU A 106 11.67 -1.07 -29.12
CA LEU A 106 11.17 -2.30 -29.71
C LEU A 106 10.34 -2.04 -30.96
N LEU A 107 9.39 -1.10 -30.90
CA LEU A 107 8.59 -0.70 -32.04
C LEU A 107 9.48 -0.15 -33.20
N ARG A 108 10.50 0.63 -32.86
CA ARG A 108 11.46 1.12 -33.87
C ARG A 108 12.25 0.00 -34.54
N ILE A 109 12.61 -1.03 -33.82
CA ILE A 109 13.31 -2.21 -34.37
C ILE A 109 12.36 -2.98 -35.30
N ILE A 110 11.16 -3.28 -34.83
CA ILE A 110 10.15 -4.05 -35.60
C ILE A 110 9.74 -3.31 -36.87
N LEU A 111 9.49 -2.01 -36.79
CA LEU A 111 9.01 -1.19 -37.90
C LEU A 111 10.14 -0.69 -38.83
N PHE A 112 11.41 -0.97 -38.51
CA PHE A 112 12.57 -0.49 -39.24
C PHE A 112 12.49 -0.77 -40.76
N PRO A 113 12.06 -1.96 -41.25
CA PRO A 113 11.95 -2.23 -42.70
C PRO A 113 11.04 -1.24 -43.41
N PHE A 114 9.97 -0.79 -42.76
CA PHE A 114 8.96 0.09 -43.36
C PHE A 114 9.39 1.56 -43.46
N TYR A 115 10.31 2.02 -42.55
CA TYR A 115 10.74 3.43 -42.54
C TYR A 115 12.24 3.63 -42.86
N LYS A 116 12.91 2.63 -43.38
CA LYS A 116 14.36 2.69 -43.69
C LYS A 116 14.76 3.96 -44.46
N LYS A 117 13.96 4.38 -45.45
CA LYS A 117 14.18 5.61 -46.22
C LYS A 117 14.05 6.90 -45.42
N HIS A 118 13.33 6.89 -44.27
CA HIS A 118 13.06 8.04 -43.41
C HIS A 118 13.72 7.92 -42.04
N ARG A 119 14.72 7.05 -41.90
CA ARG A 119 15.38 6.69 -40.64
C ARG A 119 15.79 7.90 -39.78
N GLU A 120 16.38 8.92 -40.40
CA GLU A 120 16.86 10.10 -39.67
C GLU A 120 15.71 10.90 -39.06
N LYS A 121 14.65 11.15 -39.82
CA LYS A 121 13.45 11.85 -39.37
C LYS A 121 12.77 11.10 -38.21
N ILE A 122 12.61 9.79 -38.31
CA ILE A 122 12.01 8.94 -37.28
C ILE A 122 12.89 8.88 -36.02
N ASN A 123 14.21 8.80 -36.19
CA ASN A 123 15.15 8.85 -35.08
C ASN A 123 15.10 10.20 -34.33
N LEU A 124 15.05 11.29 -35.06
CA LEU A 124 14.93 12.64 -34.48
C LEU A 124 13.59 12.79 -33.71
N PHE A 125 12.49 12.37 -34.35
CA PHE A 125 11.16 12.38 -33.75
C PHE A 125 11.14 11.56 -32.44
N SER A 126 11.64 10.31 -32.48
CA SER A 126 11.71 9.44 -31.29
C SER A 126 12.54 10.05 -30.14
N ARG A 127 13.67 10.73 -30.45
CA ARG A 127 14.47 11.41 -29.43
C ARG A 127 13.74 12.62 -28.83
N LYS A 128 13.05 13.40 -29.66
CA LYS A 128 12.21 14.51 -29.16
C LYS A 128 11.04 14.01 -28.31
N LEU A 129 10.37 12.95 -28.75
CA LEU A 129 9.33 12.29 -27.95
C LEU A 129 9.88 11.79 -26.60
N THR A 130 11.06 11.17 -26.59
CA THR A 130 11.76 10.77 -25.36
C THR A 130 11.98 11.95 -24.41
N PHE A 131 12.39 13.11 -24.92
CA PHE A 131 12.55 14.33 -24.10
C PHE A 131 11.24 14.74 -23.45
N ILE A 132 10.15 14.82 -24.24
CA ILE A 132 8.82 15.21 -23.77
C ILE A 132 8.32 14.23 -22.69
N LEU A 133 8.48 12.92 -22.91
CA LEU A 133 8.07 11.88 -21.95
C LEU A 133 8.85 11.98 -20.62
N ILE A 134 10.16 12.16 -20.69
CA ILE A 134 10.98 12.30 -19.47
C ILE A 134 10.61 13.59 -18.74
N ALA A 135 10.46 14.72 -19.45
CA ALA A 135 10.02 15.98 -18.86
C ALA A 135 8.65 15.86 -18.19
N PHE A 136 7.71 15.16 -18.83
CA PHE A 136 6.41 14.86 -18.23
C PHE A 136 6.55 14.07 -16.93
N PHE A 137 7.37 13.00 -16.88
CA PHE A 137 7.53 12.21 -15.66
C PHE A 137 8.30 12.93 -14.55
N ILE A 138 9.21 13.86 -14.90
CA ILE A 138 9.86 14.76 -13.92
C ILE A 138 8.84 15.63 -13.18
N LEU A 139 7.73 15.99 -13.81
CA LEU A 139 6.65 16.75 -13.19
C LEU A 139 5.58 15.84 -12.56
N TYR A 140 5.18 14.79 -13.27
CA TYR A 140 4.11 13.89 -12.85
C TYR A 140 4.45 13.11 -11.57
N VAL A 141 5.65 12.52 -11.50
CA VAL A 141 6.04 11.66 -10.37
C VAL A 141 6.05 12.40 -9.04
N PRO A 142 6.76 13.55 -8.89
CA PRO A 142 6.70 14.32 -7.66
C PRO A 142 5.29 14.83 -7.35
N GLY A 143 4.57 15.33 -8.35
CA GLY A 143 3.20 15.80 -8.19
C GLY A 143 2.27 14.69 -7.68
N ARG A 144 2.44 13.47 -8.19
CA ARG A 144 1.67 12.30 -7.76
C ARG A 144 2.02 11.85 -6.33
N ILE A 145 3.31 11.87 -5.97
CA ILE A 145 3.76 11.59 -4.60
C ILE A 145 3.14 12.59 -3.61
N ILE A 146 3.21 13.90 -3.94
CA ILE A 146 2.63 14.96 -3.12
C ILE A 146 1.12 14.78 -2.98
N TYR A 147 0.42 14.49 -4.08
CA TYR A 147 -1.01 14.24 -4.04
C TYR A 147 -1.36 13.04 -3.13
N ASP A 148 -0.68 11.89 -3.30
CA ASP A 148 -0.94 10.69 -2.50
C ASP A 148 -0.53 10.86 -1.03
N TYR A 149 0.33 11.82 -0.70
CA TYR A 149 0.70 12.16 0.67
C TYR A 149 -0.41 12.91 1.40
N PHE A 150 -1.07 13.87 0.75
CA PHE A 150 -2.09 14.72 1.36
C PHE A 150 -3.52 14.21 1.17
N ALA A 151 -3.80 13.55 0.08
CA ALA A 151 -5.14 13.07 -0.24
C ALA A 151 -5.49 11.79 0.54
N VAL A 152 -6.75 11.73 1.00
CA VAL A 152 -7.37 10.51 1.51
C VAL A 152 -8.70 10.33 0.76
N SER A 153 -8.85 9.22 0.09
CA SER A 153 -10.07 8.90 -0.66
C SER A 153 -11.10 8.23 0.25
N ILE A 154 -12.36 8.60 0.12
CA ILE A 154 -13.48 7.85 0.70
C ILE A 154 -14.10 7.03 -0.44
N ARG A 155 -14.18 5.73 -0.24
CA ARG A 155 -14.80 4.81 -1.19
C ARG A 155 -16.05 4.20 -0.56
N ILE A 156 -17.21 4.44 -1.16
CA ILE A 156 -18.48 3.86 -0.71
C ILE A 156 -18.75 2.61 -1.53
N LYS A 157 -19.04 1.51 -0.84
CA LYS A 157 -19.42 0.23 -1.42
C LYS A 157 -20.80 -0.19 -0.93
N GLU A 158 -21.77 -0.13 -1.81
CA GLU A 158 -23.07 -0.75 -1.58
C GLU A 158 -22.92 -2.28 -1.65
N PHE A 159 -23.27 -2.96 -0.56
CA PHE A 159 -23.24 -4.42 -0.50
C PHE A 159 -24.66 -4.98 -0.36
N ASN A 160 -25.16 -5.53 -1.46
CA ASN A 160 -26.48 -6.12 -1.53
C ASN A 160 -26.43 -7.57 -1.05
N VAL A 161 -26.96 -7.82 0.12
CA VAL A 161 -26.98 -9.12 0.81
C VAL A 161 -28.32 -9.81 0.57
N HIS A 162 -28.30 -11.10 0.29
CA HIS A 162 -29.53 -11.89 0.20
C HIS A 162 -30.14 -12.12 1.59
N ASN A 163 -31.43 -11.82 1.74
CA ASN A 163 -32.19 -12.01 3.00
C ASN A 163 -31.51 -11.28 4.19
N LEU A 164 -31.05 -10.07 3.96
CA LEU A 164 -30.49 -9.24 5.04
C LEU A 164 -31.54 -9.00 6.11
N HIS A 165 -31.16 -9.18 7.40
CA HIS A 165 -32.05 -8.86 8.51
C HIS A 165 -32.44 -7.36 8.45
N PRO A 166 -33.74 -7.00 8.61
CA PRO A 166 -34.20 -5.62 8.46
C PRO A 166 -33.44 -4.58 9.30
N ASP A 167 -33.05 -4.96 10.53
CA ASP A 167 -32.30 -4.08 11.44
C ASP A 167 -30.86 -3.76 10.98
N LEU A 168 -30.34 -4.48 9.96
CA LEU A 168 -29.05 -4.23 9.34
C LEU A 168 -29.14 -3.39 8.07
N GLN A 169 -30.34 -3.07 7.60
CA GLN A 169 -30.53 -2.24 6.41
C GLN A 169 -29.94 -0.85 6.59
N GLY A 170 -29.04 -0.46 5.69
CA GLY A 170 -28.36 0.84 5.72
C GLY A 170 -27.20 0.93 6.72
N LEU A 171 -26.83 -0.16 7.43
CA LEU A 171 -25.69 -0.17 8.34
C LEU A 171 -24.41 0.24 7.63
N LYS A 172 -23.74 1.26 8.15
CA LYS A 172 -22.45 1.79 7.63
C LYS A 172 -21.30 1.20 8.40
N ILE A 173 -20.56 0.29 7.77
CA ILE A 173 -19.33 -0.27 8.28
C ILE A 173 -18.17 0.51 7.65
N THR A 174 -17.49 1.35 8.43
CA THR A 174 -16.27 2.03 7.96
C THR A 174 -15.08 1.13 8.23
N PHE A 175 -14.36 0.82 7.16
CA PHE A 175 -13.22 -0.08 7.16
C PHE A 175 -11.94 0.66 6.79
N ILE A 176 -10.93 0.54 7.64
CA ILE A 176 -9.58 1.08 7.45
C ILE A 176 -8.54 0.03 7.81
N SER A 177 -7.30 0.25 7.41
CA SER A 177 -6.15 -0.59 7.75
C SER A 177 -4.85 0.19 7.70
N ASP A 178 -3.78 -0.41 8.20
CA ASP A 178 -2.42 0.06 7.94
C ASP A 178 -2.26 1.56 8.26
N ILE A 179 -2.63 1.98 9.46
CA ILE A 179 -2.51 3.37 9.93
C ILE A 179 -1.04 3.77 9.99
N GLN A 180 -0.17 2.83 10.42
CA GLN A 180 1.29 2.95 10.38
C GLN A 180 1.79 4.25 11.02
N ALA A 181 1.35 4.54 12.27
CA ALA A 181 1.84 5.70 13.00
C ALA A 181 3.37 5.61 13.18
N ASP A 182 4.07 6.62 12.71
CA ASP A 182 5.53 6.76 12.78
C ASP A 182 5.94 8.22 12.50
N LYS A 183 7.24 8.44 12.25
CA LYS A 183 7.77 9.78 11.90
C LYS A 183 7.27 10.34 10.57
N TYR A 184 6.79 9.51 9.65
CA TYR A 184 6.24 9.92 8.35
C TYR A 184 4.70 10.02 8.38
N THR A 185 4.09 9.33 9.34
CA THR A 185 2.66 9.36 9.63
C THR A 185 2.48 9.95 11.03
N ASP A 186 2.82 11.24 11.12
CA ASP A 186 2.80 12.04 12.33
C ASP A 186 1.38 12.42 12.78
N ARG A 187 1.28 13.11 13.92
CA ARG A 187 0.00 13.58 14.49
C ARG A 187 -0.86 14.33 13.47
N LYS A 188 -0.27 15.25 12.70
CA LYS A 188 -1.01 16.07 11.73
C LYS A 188 -1.63 15.22 10.62
N ARG A 189 -0.90 14.21 10.17
CA ARG A 189 -1.39 13.29 9.14
C ARG A 189 -2.45 12.35 9.70
N LEU A 190 -2.26 11.87 10.93
CA LEU A 190 -3.24 11.07 11.65
C LEU A 190 -4.54 11.85 11.89
N ASP A 191 -4.47 13.14 12.28
CA ASP A 191 -5.67 14.00 12.42
C ASP A 191 -6.47 14.05 11.11
N ASN A 192 -5.81 14.23 9.95
CA ASN A 192 -6.48 14.18 8.64
C ASN A 192 -7.15 12.83 8.36
N PHE A 193 -6.51 11.71 8.74
CA PHE A 193 -7.10 10.38 8.57
C PHE A 193 -8.37 10.21 9.42
N ILE A 194 -8.28 10.61 10.68
CA ILE A 194 -9.40 10.51 11.63
C ILE A 194 -10.56 11.42 11.22
N GLU A 195 -10.27 12.66 10.76
CA GLU A 195 -11.29 13.56 10.21
C GLU A 195 -12.02 12.91 9.03
N LYS A 196 -11.29 12.26 8.12
CA LYS A 196 -11.89 11.54 6.98
C LYS A 196 -12.74 10.36 7.42
N VAL A 197 -12.30 9.58 8.41
CA VAL A 197 -13.10 8.50 8.99
C VAL A 197 -14.39 9.05 9.61
N ASN A 198 -14.29 10.08 10.45
CA ASN A 198 -15.44 10.68 11.12
C ASN A 198 -16.43 11.32 10.13
N SER A 199 -15.95 11.88 9.01
CA SER A 199 -16.81 12.46 7.98
C SER A 199 -17.71 11.42 7.29
N THR A 200 -17.44 10.12 7.44
CA THR A 200 -18.31 9.05 6.93
C THR A 200 -19.52 8.75 7.83
N ASN A 201 -19.54 9.30 9.04
CA ASN A 201 -20.55 9.00 10.09
C ASN A 201 -20.73 7.49 10.27
N PRO A 202 -19.69 6.75 10.76
CA PRO A 202 -19.72 5.30 10.83
C PRO A 202 -20.64 4.79 11.94
N ASP A 203 -21.41 3.74 11.64
CA ASP A 203 -22.11 2.98 12.67
C ASP A 203 -21.16 2.03 13.38
N LEU A 204 -20.28 1.36 12.62
CA LEU A 204 -19.28 0.42 13.10
C LEU A 204 -17.94 0.72 12.42
N VAL A 205 -16.83 0.68 13.17
CA VAL A 205 -15.48 0.83 12.60
C VAL A 205 -14.67 -0.45 12.78
N LEU A 206 -14.12 -0.96 11.67
CA LEU A 206 -13.27 -2.14 11.64
C LEU A 206 -11.89 -1.77 11.11
N ILE A 207 -10.84 -2.28 11.77
CA ILE A 207 -9.44 -1.99 11.46
C ILE A 207 -8.71 -3.31 11.20
N ALA A 208 -8.07 -3.44 10.04
CA ALA A 208 -7.31 -4.65 9.71
C ALA A 208 -5.84 -4.57 10.15
N GLY A 209 -5.58 -4.09 11.37
CA GLY A 209 -4.25 -4.09 11.97
C GLY A 209 -3.29 -3.03 11.43
N ASP A 210 -2.02 -3.15 11.82
CA ASP A 210 -0.90 -2.25 11.48
C ASP A 210 -1.15 -0.80 11.92
N LEU A 211 -1.39 -0.60 13.23
CA LEU A 211 -1.61 0.72 13.79
C LEU A 211 -0.32 1.55 13.85
N ILE A 212 0.82 0.88 14.06
CA ILE A 212 2.15 1.51 14.09
C ILE A 212 3.09 0.87 13.08
N THR A 213 4.24 1.49 12.81
CA THR A 213 5.24 0.92 11.88
C THR A 213 6.23 -0.03 12.58
N SER A 214 6.92 0.37 13.64
CA SER A 214 7.98 -0.52 14.18
C SER A 214 8.59 -0.13 15.52
N THR A 215 8.01 0.80 16.27
CA THR A 215 8.59 1.26 17.54
C THR A 215 7.53 1.55 18.57
N PRO A 216 7.76 1.23 19.86
CA PRO A 216 6.79 1.47 20.93
C PRO A 216 6.47 2.95 21.15
N THR A 217 7.34 3.85 20.68
CA THR A 217 7.17 5.31 20.81
C THR A 217 5.83 5.80 20.30
N TYR A 218 5.28 5.14 19.27
CA TYR A 218 4.05 5.57 18.60
C TYR A 218 2.79 4.84 19.08
N ILE A 219 2.89 3.87 20.02
CA ILE A 219 1.74 3.11 20.52
C ILE A 219 0.69 4.05 21.13
N ASN A 220 1.10 4.93 22.06
CA ASN A 220 0.17 5.84 22.70
C ASN A 220 -0.41 6.88 21.74
N LEU A 221 0.40 7.36 20.77
CA LEU A 221 -0.07 8.28 19.75
C LEU A 221 -1.13 7.61 18.85
N ALA A 222 -0.87 6.40 18.36
CA ALA A 222 -1.81 5.66 17.53
C ALA A 222 -3.13 5.42 18.27
N ALA A 223 -3.06 4.96 19.53
CA ALA A 223 -4.24 4.70 20.37
C ALA A 223 -5.05 5.98 20.64
N GLU A 224 -4.38 7.09 21.01
CA GLU A 224 -5.03 8.39 21.21
C GLU A 224 -5.76 8.86 19.94
N MET A 225 -5.10 8.75 18.79
CA MET A 225 -5.66 9.23 17.54
C MET A 225 -6.85 8.40 17.08
N VAL A 226 -6.75 7.07 17.12
CA VAL A 226 -7.88 6.17 16.83
C VAL A 226 -9.01 6.38 17.82
N GLY A 227 -8.69 6.72 19.07
CA GLY A 227 -9.67 7.05 20.12
C GLY A 227 -10.54 8.30 19.82
N LYS A 228 -10.15 9.14 18.84
CA LYS A 228 -10.95 10.29 18.39
C LYS A 228 -11.99 9.90 17.32
N ILE A 229 -12.04 8.65 16.90
CA ILE A 229 -13.06 8.17 15.96
C ILE A 229 -14.40 8.04 16.70
N ASN A 230 -15.44 8.61 16.10
CA ASN A 230 -16.81 8.45 16.57
C ASN A 230 -17.47 7.25 15.89
N SER A 231 -18.03 6.32 16.67
CA SER A 231 -18.72 5.16 16.15
C SER A 231 -19.85 4.72 17.08
N LYS A 232 -21.01 4.41 16.51
CA LYS A 232 -22.19 4.03 17.29
C LYS A 232 -22.03 2.67 17.98
N TYR A 233 -21.46 1.70 17.27
CA TYR A 233 -21.30 0.31 17.76
C TYR A 233 -19.86 -0.05 18.13
N GLY A 234 -18.97 0.94 18.20
CA GLY A 234 -17.60 0.75 18.65
C GLY A 234 -16.58 0.54 17.52
N ILE A 235 -15.32 0.39 17.96
CA ILE A 235 -14.14 0.28 17.11
C ILE A 235 -13.43 -1.03 17.45
N TYR A 236 -13.15 -1.85 16.46
CA TYR A 236 -12.52 -3.17 16.62
C TYR A 236 -11.39 -3.34 15.63
N SER A 237 -10.28 -3.93 16.07
CA SER A 237 -9.09 -4.19 15.25
C SER A 237 -8.66 -5.65 15.37
N CYS A 238 -8.17 -6.24 14.27
CA CYS A 238 -7.28 -7.39 14.37
C CYS A 238 -5.83 -6.92 14.60
N VAL A 239 -4.92 -7.87 14.81
CA VAL A 239 -3.48 -7.61 14.94
C VAL A 239 -2.84 -7.68 13.55
N GLY A 240 -1.99 -6.71 13.22
CA GLY A 240 -1.19 -6.69 11.99
C GLY A 240 0.27 -7.10 12.21
N ASP A 241 1.04 -7.15 11.12
CA ASP A 241 2.46 -7.51 11.15
C ASP A 241 3.29 -6.54 12.01
N HIS A 242 3.07 -5.26 11.78
CA HIS A 242 3.81 -4.18 12.42
C HIS A 242 3.43 -4.00 13.89
N ASP A 243 2.21 -4.38 14.28
CA ASP A 243 1.80 -4.39 15.69
C ASP A 243 2.62 -5.39 16.53
N HIS A 244 3.15 -6.45 15.91
CA HIS A 244 4.12 -7.36 16.54
C HIS A 244 5.52 -6.77 16.69
N TRP A 245 5.88 -5.73 15.94
CA TRP A 245 7.26 -5.28 15.78
C TRP A 245 7.64 -4.07 16.63
N SER A 246 6.78 -3.62 17.53
CA SER A 246 7.14 -2.59 18.53
C SER A 246 8.36 -3.02 19.34
N TYR A 247 8.36 -4.27 19.80
CA TYR A 247 9.48 -4.96 20.46
C TYR A 247 9.78 -6.23 19.69
N ARG A 248 10.70 -6.17 18.73
CA ARG A 248 10.99 -7.27 17.80
C ARG A 248 11.40 -8.59 18.48
N GLN A 249 12.03 -8.51 19.65
CA GLN A 249 12.45 -9.67 20.43
C GLN A 249 11.36 -10.18 21.37
N ASP A 250 10.29 -9.40 21.57
CA ASP A 250 9.14 -9.74 22.40
C ASP A 250 7.83 -9.31 21.74
N THR A 251 7.42 -10.09 20.74
CA THR A 251 6.20 -9.82 19.97
C THR A 251 4.93 -9.91 20.81
N LYS A 252 4.94 -10.72 21.88
CA LYS A 252 3.80 -10.80 22.80
C LYS A 252 3.64 -9.52 23.60
N ARG A 253 4.74 -8.92 24.06
CA ARG A 253 4.75 -7.61 24.69
C ARG A 253 4.23 -6.53 23.76
N SER A 254 4.64 -6.58 22.48
CA SER A 254 4.18 -5.63 21.47
C SER A 254 2.65 -5.60 21.37
N VAL A 255 2.03 -6.76 21.17
CA VAL A 255 0.57 -6.89 21.05
C VAL A 255 -0.12 -6.50 22.37
N ARG A 256 0.40 -6.93 23.52
CA ARG A 256 -0.16 -6.61 24.84
C ARG A 256 -0.20 -5.08 25.07
N GLU A 257 0.93 -4.38 24.91
CA GLU A 257 1.00 -2.94 25.14
C GLU A 257 0.11 -2.14 24.17
N MET A 258 0.01 -2.58 22.91
CA MET A 258 -0.92 -1.98 21.95
C MET A 258 -2.37 -2.19 22.38
N THR A 259 -2.75 -3.41 22.78
CA THR A 259 -4.09 -3.74 23.26
C THR A 259 -4.47 -2.92 24.49
N GLU A 260 -3.55 -2.80 25.47
CA GLU A 260 -3.74 -2.00 26.68
C GLU A 260 -3.88 -0.50 26.37
N ALA A 261 -3.11 0.02 25.42
CA ALA A 261 -3.20 1.41 24.99
C ALA A 261 -4.54 1.73 24.32
N LEU A 262 -5.01 0.85 23.43
CA LEU A 262 -6.31 0.98 22.76
C LEU A 262 -7.49 0.85 23.73
N ALA A 263 -7.40 -0.05 24.70
CA ALA A 263 -8.44 -0.25 25.70
C ALA A 263 -8.75 1.00 26.52
N LYS A 264 -7.77 1.91 26.74
CA LYS A 264 -7.97 3.21 27.40
C LYS A 264 -8.97 4.11 26.65
N TYR A 265 -9.19 3.86 25.38
CA TYR A 265 -10.12 4.59 24.51
C TYR A 265 -11.33 3.74 24.08
N ASN A 266 -11.62 2.65 24.82
CA ASN A 266 -12.70 1.70 24.51
C ASN A 266 -12.59 1.03 23.13
N ILE A 267 -11.38 0.90 22.58
CA ILE A 267 -11.10 0.20 21.32
C ILE A 267 -10.66 -1.22 21.64
N LYS A 268 -11.24 -2.20 20.96
CA LYS A 268 -10.93 -3.61 21.16
C LYS A 268 -10.01 -4.14 20.07
N MET A 269 -8.75 -4.43 20.41
CA MET A 269 -7.86 -5.21 19.57
C MET A 269 -8.00 -6.69 19.94
N ILE A 270 -8.28 -7.53 18.93
CA ILE A 270 -8.60 -8.95 19.12
C ILE A 270 -7.59 -9.79 18.35
N ASP A 271 -6.82 -10.59 19.11
CA ASP A 271 -5.86 -11.56 18.56
C ASP A 271 -6.50 -12.95 18.54
N ASN A 272 -6.90 -13.42 17.35
CA ASN A 272 -7.55 -14.71 17.15
C ASN A 272 -8.78 -14.93 18.04
N GLY A 273 -9.80 -14.12 17.86
CA GLY A 273 -11.00 -14.15 18.68
C GLY A 273 -12.29 -13.82 17.95
N LYS A 274 -13.39 -13.90 18.66
CA LYS A 274 -14.73 -13.56 18.19
C LYS A 274 -15.32 -12.45 19.05
N PHE A 275 -16.17 -11.65 18.45
CA PHE A 275 -16.99 -10.68 19.14
C PHE A 275 -18.41 -10.70 18.58
N ASP A 276 -19.36 -11.01 19.44
CA ASP A 276 -20.79 -11.09 19.12
C ASP A 276 -21.52 -9.90 19.69
N PHE A 277 -22.43 -9.33 18.93
CA PHE A 277 -23.28 -8.24 19.38
C PHE A 277 -24.59 -8.19 18.57
N LYS A 278 -25.56 -7.44 19.11
CA LYS A 278 -26.86 -7.26 18.48
C LYS A 278 -27.02 -5.84 17.93
N ILE A 279 -27.65 -5.76 16.77
CA ILE A 279 -28.20 -4.51 16.26
C ILE A 279 -29.70 -4.72 16.11
N GLY A 280 -30.48 -4.06 16.99
CA GLY A 280 -31.88 -4.40 17.11
C GLY A 280 -32.05 -5.88 17.51
N ASN A 281 -32.76 -6.64 16.66
CA ASN A 281 -32.94 -8.08 16.82
C ASN A 281 -31.92 -8.93 16.01
N ALA A 282 -31.09 -8.29 15.17
CA ALA A 282 -30.12 -8.99 14.37
C ALA A 282 -28.89 -9.42 15.18
N ASP A 283 -28.48 -10.67 15.06
CA ASP A 283 -27.28 -11.24 15.67
C ASP A 283 -26.10 -11.14 14.69
N LEU A 284 -25.07 -10.36 15.06
CA LEU A 284 -23.84 -10.22 14.28
C LEU A 284 -22.68 -10.92 14.97
N ARG A 285 -21.85 -11.59 14.15
CA ARG A 285 -20.56 -12.11 14.57
C ARG A 285 -19.41 -11.47 13.80
N MET A 286 -18.45 -10.91 14.52
CA MET A 286 -17.16 -10.52 13.98
C MET A 286 -16.11 -11.53 14.43
N THR A 287 -15.37 -12.10 13.49
CA THR A 287 -14.23 -12.99 13.76
C THR A 287 -12.96 -12.27 13.34
N PHE A 288 -11.97 -12.23 14.24
CA PHE A 288 -10.68 -11.60 14.02
C PHE A 288 -9.60 -12.66 13.98
N ILE A 289 -8.84 -12.69 12.90
CA ILE A 289 -7.76 -13.66 12.71
C ILE A 289 -6.45 -12.91 12.49
N THR A 290 -5.49 -13.19 13.37
CA THR A 290 -4.12 -12.78 13.21
C THR A 290 -3.47 -13.65 12.15
N ASN A 291 -3.53 -13.20 10.90
CA ASN A 291 -2.84 -13.80 9.77
C ASN A 291 -1.75 -12.83 9.32
N THR A 292 -0.53 -13.07 9.80
CA THR A 292 0.64 -12.19 9.63
C THR A 292 1.88 -13.02 9.30
N TYR A 293 2.99 -12.40 8.98
CA TYR A 293 4.29 -13.08 8.86
C TYR A 293 4.81 -13.63 10.20
N VAL A 294 4.36 -13.05 11.31
CA VAL A 294 4.80 -13.41 12.66
C VAL A 294 3.96 -14.55 13.24
N ASN A 295 2.65 -14.48 13.06
CA ASN A 295 1.70 -15.43 13.62
C ASN A 295 0.60 -15.78 12.61
N ARG A 296 0.39 -17.06 12.39
CA ARG A 296 -0.66 -17.59 11.51
C ARG A 296 -1.41 -18.71 12.19
N LEU A 297 -2.70 -18.53 12.36
CA LEU A 297 -3.57 -19.58 12.85
C LEU A 297 -3.91 -20.53 11.70
N THR A 298 -3.68 -21.83 11.89
CA THR A 298 -3.93 -22.86 10.88
C THR A 298 -4.58 -24.10 11.48
N GLY A 299 -5.07 -25.01 10.65
CA GLY A 299 -5.63 -26.31 11.08
C GLY A 299 -6.86 -26.18 11.95
N GLN A 300 -7.04 -27.14 12.87
CA GLN A 300 -8.22 -27.25 13.71
C GLN A 300 -8.53 -26.00 14.55
N PRO A 301 -7.56 -25.27 15.14
CA PRO A 301 -7.84 -24.02 15.86
C PRO A 301 -8.48 -22.96 14.97
N LEU A 302 -8.01 -22.83 13.70
CA LEU A 302 -8.63 -21.93 12.73
C LEU A 302 -10.07 -22.34 12.41
N ASP A 303 -10.29 -23.64 12.15
CA ASP A 303 -11.61 -24.17 11.81
C ASP A 303 -12.60 -23.96 12.98
N THR A 304 -12.15 -24.15 14.22
CA THR A 304 -12.95 -23.89 15.43
C THR A 304 -13.30 -22.39 15.55
N LEU A 305 -12.36 -21.54 15.22
CA LEU A 305 -12.58 -20.09 15.26
C LEU A 305 -13.52 -19.61 14.14
N LEU A 306 -13.42 -20.18 12.94
CA LEU A 306 -14.29 -19.81 11.82
C LEU A 306 -15.70 -20.40 11.96
N ASN A 307 -15.88 -21.51 12.66
CA ASN A 307 -17.18 -22.13 12.82
C ASN A 307 -18.15 -21.22 13.60
N SER A 308 -19.22 -20.79 12.93
CA SER A 308 -20.17 -19.78 13.42
C SER A 308 -21.54 -20.03 12.77
N ASN A 309 -22.41 -20.76 13.46
CA ASN A 309 -23.80 -20.97 13.02
C ASN A 309 -24.75 -20.09 13.83
N GLY A 310 -25.90 -19.74 13.24
CA GLY A 310 -26.98 -19.06 13.93
C GLY A 310 -26.83 -17.54 14.04
N TYR A 311 -26.03 -16.91 13.15
CA TYR A 311 -25.90 -15.46 13.04
C TYR A 311 -26.51 -14.95 11.75
N ASP A 312 -27.16 -13.78 11.81
CA ASP A 312 -27.77 -13.13 10.67
C ASP A 312 -26.71 -12.53 9.72
N PHE A 313 -25.57 -12.10 10.27
CA PHE A 313 -24.48 -11.54 9.49
C PHE A 313 -23.11 -11.85 10.11
N LYS A 314 -22.17 -12.33 9.27
CA LYS A 314 -20.84 -12.73 9.71
C LYS A 314 -19.75 -11.95 8.99
N ILE A 315 -18.85 -11.34 9.76
CA ILE A 315 -17.72 -10.55 9.28
C ILE A 315 -16.42 -11.22 9.71
N LEU A 316 -15.51 -11.42 8.76
CA LEU A 316 -14.14 -11.85 9.03
C LEU A 316 -13.20 -10.67 8.79
N VAL A 317 -12.41 -10.33 9.81
CA VAL A 317 -11.39 -9.28 9.75
C VAL A 317 -10.02 -9.92 9.92
N VAL A 318 -9.15 -9.71 8.94
CA VAL A 318 -7.78 -10.27 8.95
C VAL A 318 -6.80 -9.20 8.49
N HIS A 319 -5.53 -9.33 8.87
CA HIS A 319 -4.52 -8.41 8.35
C HIS A 319 -4.13 -8.77 6.91
N GLN A 320 -3.59 -9.97 6.69
CA GLN A 320 -3.23 -10.48 5.37
C GLN A 320 -4.33 -11.39 4.82
N SER A 321 -4.75 -11.18 3.59
CA SER A 321 -5.56 -12.16 2.86
C SER A 321 -4.70 -13.35 2.42
N GLY A 322 -5.32 -14.50 2.19
CA GLY A 322 -4.65 -15.68 1.65
C GLY A 322 -5.67 -16.64 1.07
N ASP A 323 -5.35 -17.30 -0.06
CA ASP A 323 -6.29 -18.14 -0.79
C ASP A 323 -6.96 -19.20 0.10
N SER A 324 -6.18 -19.88 0.94
CA SER A 324 -6.71 -20.89 1.87
C SER A 324 -7.70 -20.30 2.87
N LEU A 325 -7.42 -19.11 3.41
CA LEU A 325 -8.28 -18.45 4.37
C LEU A 325 -9.56 -17.94 3.70
N ILE A 326 -9.45 -17.42 2.47
CA ILE A 326 -10.60 -16.99 1.66
C ILE A 326 -11.55 -18.18 1.40
N GLN A 327 -11.01 -19.34 0.97
CA GLN A 327 -11.82 -20.52 0.72
C GLN A 327 -12.48 -21.05 2.00
N LYS A 328 -11.78 -21.02 3.13
CA LYS A 328 -12.36 -21.38 4.43
C LYS A 328 -13.47 -20.41 4.84
N ALA A 329 -13.26 -19.10 4.73
CA ALA A 329 -14.29 -18.11 5.03
C ALA A 329 -15.55 -18.32 4.20
N LYS A 330 -15.39 -18.60 2.91
CA LYS A 330 -16.49 -18.99 2.01
C LYS A 330 -17.21 -20.25 2.50
N SER A 331 -16.47 -21.33 2.81
CA SER A 331 -17.04 -22.61 3.26
C SER A 331 -17.79 -22.51 4.60
N TYR A 332 -17.41 -21.56 5.45
CA TYR A 332 -18.11 -21.23 6.69
C TYR A 332 -19.20 -20.16 6.52
N ASN A 333 -19.55 -19.79 5.28
CA ASN A 333 -20.61 -18.83 4.92
C ASN A 333 -20.43 -17.45 5.60
N TYR A 334 -19.22 -16.87 5.57
CA TYR A 334 -19.03 -15.48 5.91
C TYR A 334 -19.63 -14.59 4.83
N ASN A 335 -20.28 -13.50 5.25
CA ASN A 335 -20.87 -12.53 4.33
C ASN A 335 -19.84 -11.50 3.87
N LEU A 336 -18.94 -11.08 4.79
CA LEU A 336 -17.97 -10.03 4.56
C LEU A 336 -16.57 -10.47 5.02
N PHE A 337 -15.58 -10.33 4.15
CA PHE A 337 -14.17 -10.59 4.41
C PHE A 337 -13.38 -9.29 4.23
N LEU A 338 -12.72 -8.81 5.27
CA LEU A 338 -12.00 -7.54 5.28
C LEU A 338 -10.51 -7.77 5.51
N ALA A 339 -9.64 -7.23 4.62
CA ALA A 339 -8.19 -7.31 4.78
C ALA A 339 -7.46 -6.04 4.35
N GLY A 340 -6.26 -5.84 4.92
CA GLY A 340 -5.33 -4.75 4.64
C GLY A 340 -4.01 -5.24 4.06
N HIS A 341 -2.89 -4.87 4.71
CA HIS A 341 -1.51 -5.30 4.47
C HIS A 341 -0.86 -4.83 3.16
N THR A 342 -1.57 -4.86 2.08
CA THR A 342 -1.02 -4.60 0.73
C THR A 342 -0.73 -3.13 0.46
N HIS A 343 -1.22 -2.22 1.29
CA HIS A 343 -1.21 -0.76 1.06
C HIS A 343 -1.74 -0.37 -0.34
N GLY A 344 -2.60 -1.22 -0.93
CA GLY A 344 -3.08 -1.05 -2.30
C GLY A 344 -1.96 -1.09 -3.34
N GLY A 345 -0.82 -1.72 -3.00
CA GLY A 345 0.39 -1.74 -3.79
C GLY A 345 1.27 -0.51 -3.60
N GLN A 346 1.12 0.24 -2.53
CA GLN A 346 1.80 1.50 -2.12
C GLN A 346 2.56 2.27 -3.21
N VAL A 347 3.42 1.58 -3.98
CA VAL A 347 4.11 2.07 -5.19
C VAL A 347 3.59 1.29 -6.38
N THR A 348 2.75 1.95 -7.20
CA THR A 348 2.12 1.33 -8.37
C THR A 348 2.49 2.08 -9.64
N PHE A 349 3.12 1.40 -10.58
CA PHE A 349 3.39 1.91 -11.91
C PHE A 349 2.16 1.64 -12.79
N ILE A 350 1.62 2.70 -13.41
CA ILE A 350 0.45 2.61 -14.27
C ILE A 350 0.89 2.73 -15.73
N PHE A 351 0.55 1.72 -16.52
CA PHE A 351 0.72 1.69 -17.97
C PHE A 351 -0.64 1.40 -18.62
N PRO A 352 -0.80 1.65 -19.91
CA PRO A 352 -2.00 1.23 -20.63
C PRO A 352 -2.23 -0.27 -20.39
N TYR A 353 -3.40 -0.60 -19.82
CA TYR A 353 -3.87 -1.98 -19.54
C TYR A 353 -3.12 -2.76 -18.45
N ILE A 354 -2.01 -2.22 -17.88
CA ILE A 354 -1.20 -2.95 -16.87
C ILE A 354 -0.90 -2.02 -15.68
N LYS A 355 -1.07 -2.56 -14.47
CA LYS A 355 -0.61 -1.93 -13.23
C LYS A 355 0.43 -2.85 -12.61
N ILE A 356 1.62 -2.32 -12.36
CA ILE A 356 2.74 -3.08 -11.79
C ILE A 356 3.05 -2.53 -10.40
N SER A 357 3.06 -3.40 -9.40
CA SER A 357 3.49 -3.09 -8.04
C SER A 357 4.29 -4.26 -7.48
N PRO A 358 5.26 -4.03 -6.59
CA PRO A 358 5.95 -5.12 -5.89
C PRO A 358 5.00 -6.10 -5.19
N THR A 359 3.88 -5.64 -4.66
CA THR A 359 2.87 -6.46 -3.96
C THR A 359 2.22 -7.53 -4.85
N MET A 360 2.23 -7.37 -6.18
CA MET A 360 1.66 -8.39 -7.08
C MET A 360 2.45 -9.72 -7.09
N PHE A 361 3.68 -9.72 -6.57
CA PHE A 361 4.46 -10.95 -6.36
C PHE A 361 4.05 -11.71 -5.09
N GLU A 362 3.28 -11.08 -4.23
CA GLU A 362 2.79 -11.64 -2.97
C GLU A 362 1.34 -12.12 -3.08
N THR A 363 0.47 -11.32 -3.69
CA THR A 363 -0.95 -11.60 -3.82
C THR A 363 -1.54 -11.05 -5.11
N GLN A 364 -2.53 -11.75 -5.65
CA GLN A 364 -3.37 -11.23 -6.74
C GLN A 364 -4.42 -10.22 -6.24
N TYR A 365 -4.71 -10.21 -4.93
CA TYR A 365 -5.71 -9.34 -4.31
C TYR A 365 -5.04 -8.10 -3.72
N MET A 366 -4.60 -7.20 -4.59
CA MET A 366 -3.83 -6.04 -4.16
C MET A 366 -4.70 -4.93 -3.55
N ARG A 367 -5.90 -4.71 -4.07
CA ARG A 367 -6.87 -3.70 -3.61
C ARG A 367 -8.20 -3.86 -4.30
N GLY A 368 -9.29 -3.44 -3.64
CA GLY A 368 -10.64 -3.40 -4.22
C GLY A 368 -11.55 -4.48 -3.69
N ASP A 369 -12.59 -4.78 -4.46
CA ASP A 369 -13.69 -5.63 -4.08
C ASP A 369 -13.67 -6.90 -4.93
N PHE A 370 -13.83 -8.05 -4.26
CA PHE A 370 -13.86 -9.36 -4.90
C PHE A 370 -15.06 -10.13 -4.36
N TYR A 371 -15.78 -10.81 -5.25
CA TYR A 371 -16.90 -11.64 -4.87
C TYR A 371 -16.55 -13.13 -4.96
N PHE A 372 -16.91 -13.87 -3.91
CA PHE A 372 -16.81 -15.32 -3.82
C PHE A 372 -18.19 -15.86 -3.48
N ASP A 373 -19.02 -16.13 -4.50
CA ASP A 373 -20.44 -16.35 -4.41
C ASP A 373 -21.13 -15.16 -3.68
N ASP A 374 -21.75 -15.39 -2.52
CA ASP A 374 -22.41 -14.34 -1.74
C ASP A 374 -21.47 -13.59 -0.77
N MET A 375 -20.20 -14.01 -0.64
CA MET A 375 -19.22 -13.34 0.19
C MET A 375 -18.55 -12.17 -0.55
N LEU A 376 -18.62 -10.98 0.00
CA LEU A 376 -17.83 -9.82 -0.44
C LEU A 376 -16.49 -9.80 0.31
N MET A 377 -15.37 -9.82 -0.44
CA MET A 377 -14.04 -9.52 0.10
C MET A 377 -13.63 -8.11 -0.29
N VAL A 378 -13.18 -7.33 0.71
CA VAL A 378 -12.67 -5.97 0.53
C VAL A 378 -11.21 -5.91 0.97
N ILE A 379 -10.33 -5.52 0.05
CA ILE A 379 -8.91 -5.23 0.34
C ILE A 379 -8.73 -3.72 0.36
N ASN A 380 -8.46 -3.17 1.56
CA ASN A 380 -8.25 -1.75 1.77
C ASN A 380 -6.85 -1.32 1.33
N ARG A 381 -6.70 -0.06 0.90
CA ARG A 381 -5.41 0.49 0.49
C ARG A 381 -4.55 0.97 1.66
N GLY A 382 -5.07 0.88 2.90
CA GLY A 382 -4.38 1.42 4.06
C GLY A 382 -4.28 2.95 4.07
N LEU A 383 -3.97 3.50 5.22
CA LEU A 383 -3.85 4.94 5.43
C LEU A 383 -2.39 5.42 5.48
N GLY A 384 -1.53 4.71 6.20
CA GLY A 384 -0.12 5.03 6.39
C GLY A 384 0.80 4.57 5.27
N MET A 385 2.06 4.38 5.61
CA MET A 385 3.12 3.97 4.67
C MET A 385 4.02 2.92 5.34
N SER A 386 4.48 1.95 4.56
CA SER A 386 5.42 0.93 5.00
C SER A 386 6.61 0.84 4.03
N LEU A 387 7.79 0.45 4.53
CA LEU A 387 9.04 0.23 3.80
C LEU A 387 9.62 1.47 3.12
N VAL A 388 8.83 2.26 2.40
CA VAL A 388 9.25 3.50 1.72
C VAL A 388 8.41 4.68 2.21
N PRO A 389 8.99 5.89 2.35
CA PRO A 389 8.35 7.03 3.00
C PRO A 389 7.40 7.82 2.09
N PHE A 390 6.76 7.17 1.14
CA PHE A 390 5.81 7.79 0.21
C PHE A 390 4.85 6.76 -0.40
N ARG A 391 3.79 7.28 -1.01
CA ARG A 391 2.89 6.53 -1.89
C ARG A 391 2.99 7.04 -3.31
N TYR A 392 2.78 6.17 -4.28
CA TYR A 392 2.77 6.51 -5.69
C TYR A 392 1.67 5.74 -6.43
N ASN A 393 0.66 6.44 -6.93
CA ASN A 393 -0.55 5.88 -7.55
C ASN A 393 -1.33 4.90 -6.64
N SER A 394 -1.25 5.12 -5.34
CA SER A 394 -1.97 4.36 -4.31
C SER A 394 -2.41 5.30 -3.19
N THR A 395 -3.40 6.15 -3.50
CA THR A 395 -3.97 7.11 -2.54
C THR A 395 -4.53 6.37 -1.33
N PRO A 396 -4.23 6.81 -0.08
CA PRO A 396 -4.84 6.30 1.14
C PRO A 396 -6.36 6.22 1.03
N GLU A 397 -6.97 5.22 1.67
CA GLU A 397 -8.40 4.94 1.50
C GLU A 397 -9.13 4.68 2.81
N VAL A 398 -10.27 5.33 2.98
CA VAL A 398 -11.32 4.94 3.93
C VAL A 398 -12.42 4.26 3.12
N THR A 399 -12.73 3.00 3.42
CA THR A 399 -13.83 2.28 2.74
C THR A 399 -15.07 2.30 3.62
N VAL A 400 -16.20 2.68 3.07
CA VAL A 400 -17.52 2.62 3.71
C VAL A 400 -18.33 1.54 3.03
N ILE A 401 -18.73 0.52 3.78
CA ILE A 401 -19.59 -0.56 3.28
C ILE A 401 -20.97 -0.31 3.83
N VAL A 402 -21.94 -0.16 2.93
CA VAL A 402 -23.35 0.05 3.28
C VAL A 402 -24.12 -1.23 2.96
N LEU A 403 -24.72 -1.83 3.99
CA LEU A 403 -25.48 -3.06 3.83
C LEU A 403 -26.87 -2.77 3.30
N ASN A 404 -27.30 -3.47 2.24
CA ASN A 404 -28.62 -3.36 1.66
C ASN A 404 -29.24 -4.74 1.40
N ASP A 405 -30.55 -4.87 1.53
CA ASP A 405 -31.26 -6.09 1.12
C ASP A 405 -31.38 -6.14 -0.41
N LYS A 406 -30.93 -7.24 -1.00
CA LYS A 406 -30.97 -7.45 -2.46
C LYS A 406 -32.38 -7.44 -3.04
N LYS A 407 -33.41 -7.82 -2.26
CA LYS A 407 -34.84 -7.83 -2.71
C LYS A 407 -35.36 -6.43 -2.97
N GLN A 408 -34.91 -5.41 -2.27
CA GLN A 408 -35.38 -4.03 -2.46
C GLN A 408 -34.89 -3.38 -3.76
N PHE A 409 -33.79 -3.87 -4.35
CA PHE A 409 -33.23 -3.34 -5.59
C PHE A 409 -33.81 -3.95 -6.87
N SER A 410 -34.44 -5.12 -6.80
CA SER A 410 -35.11 -5.73 -7.96
C SER A 410 -36.53 -5.18 -8.21
N ALA A 411 -37.01 -4.26 -7.37
CA ALA A 411 -38.36 -3.69 -7.42
C ALA A 411 -38.41 -2.21 -7.90
N LYS A 412 -37.26 -1.66 -8.35
CA LYS A 412 -37.19 -0.35 -9.01
C LYS A 412 -36.66 -0.51 -10.44
#